data_a8b22bb548cd1dc236b9ee50beddb33c
#
_entry.id   a8b22bb548cd1dc236b9ee50beddb33c
#
_cell.length_a   1.000
_cell.length_b   1.000
_cell.length_c   1.000
_cell.angle_alpha   90.00
_cell.angle_beta   90.00
_cell.angle_gamma   90.00
#
_symmetry.space_group_name_H-M   'P 1'
#
loop_
_entity.id
_entity.type
_entity.pdbx_description
1 polymer ?
#
loop_
_entity_poly.entity_id
_entity_poly.type
_entity_poly.pdbx_seq_one_letter_code
_entity_poly.pdbx_strand_id
1 'polypeptide(L)'
;MIRFPGTSNNVVGISFLFRPLGAFLAGHFGDKLGRRVVLIITLVAMGAATALIGFLPTFETAGVLAPILLIALRIVQGISAGGEWGGAVLLAVQHADEKSRGLRGSLPQIGVSIGLLLSSGVLALMTSIAPGDAFLEWGWRVPFFLSIVLVFVGYWIRRGVEESPVFHEIAERKEQVTNPLGKLIKSHWLLVILASLVFMGNNAAGYMTTGGYIQNYATDPAGPIGLERGPVLWAVAASAVSWLVFTIIAGAVSDRIGRRNTYVLGWILLFVGIFSLFPLVNTGSVGMLLLGLVVLTVGLGFTYGQQPAMYAELFPSSVRFSGVSVSYAIGSILGGAFAPTIAKGLVSSTGTTASVAVYLGVVAVLALAATLLLRDRTGIPLGPDHEDVQSVSLIVGIGSPQLTSDDGDRHHPADTRSYMN
;
A
#
# COMPACT_ATOMS: atom_id res chain seq x y z
N MET A 1 -8.58 19.48 -19.62
CA MET A 1 -7.62 19.15 -18.57
C MET A 1 -7.67 20.28 -17.54
N ILE A 2 -8.05 20.00 -16.30
CA ILE A 2 -8.12 21.02 -15.25
C ILE A 2 -6.68 21.48 -14.98
N ARG A 3 -6.21 22.50 -15.70
CA ARG A 3 -4.95 23.18 -15.37
C ARG A 3 -5.24 24.11 -14.20
N PHE A 4 -5.09 23.58 -12.98
CA PHE A 4 -4.82 24.45 -11.85
C PHE A 4 -3.32 24.71 -11.83
N PRO A 5 -2.83 25.93 -12.00
CA PRO A 5 -1.43 26.23 -11.83
C PRO A 5 -1.04 25.83 -10.40
N GLY A 6 -0.26 24.76 -10.24
CA GLY A 6 0.29 24.33 -8.97
C GLY A 6 -0.53 23.35 -8.10
N THR A 7 -1.77 22.94 -8.46
CA THR A 7 -2.66 22.20 -7.53
C THR A 7 -2.92 20.73 -7.87
N SER A 8 -2.68 20.27 -9.10
CA SER A 8 -3.09 18.91 -9.52
C SER A 8 -2.40 17.76 -8.75
N ASN A 9 -1.13 17.93 -8.36
CA ASN A 9 -0.41 16.91 -7.60
C ASN A 9 -0.79 16.90 -6.11
N ASN A 10 -1.22 18.05 -5.56
CA ASN A 10 -1.59 18.17 -4.15
C ASN A 10 -2.94 17.52 -3.84
N VAL A 11 -3.86 17.47 -4.81
CA VAL A 11 -5.19 16.86 -4.63
C VAL A 11 -5.09 15.34 -4.40
N VAL A 12 -4.12 14.66 -5.02
CA VAL A 12 -3.88 13.24 -4.79
C VAL A 12 -3.34 13.02 -3.37
N GLY A 13 -2.44 13.89 -2.90
CA GLY A 13 -1.87 13.83 -1.55
C GLY A 13 -2.92 13.93 -0.44
N ILE A 14 -4.01 14.66 -0.66
CA ILE A 14 -5.09 14.82 0.32
C ILE A 14 -5.67 13.47 0.74
N SER A 15 -5.93 12.57 -0.19
CA SER A 15 -6.48 11.24 0.15
C SER A 15 -5.58 10.45 1.10
N PHE A 16 -4.26 10.61 1.02
CA PHE A 16 -3.32 9.95 1.93
C PHE A 16 -3.36 10.51 3.35
N LEU A 17 -3.53 11.82 3.49
CA LEU A 17 -3.60 12.47 4.80
C LEU A 17 -4.79 11.97 5.64
N PHE A 18 -5.86 11.52 4.98
CA PHE A 18 -7.04 10.99 5.66
C PHE A 18 -7.03 9.48 5.89
N ARG A 19 -6.02 8.73 5.38
CA ARG A 19 -5.89 7.29 5.62
C ARG A 19 -5.75 6.91 7.11
N PRO A 20 -4.97 7.62 7.95
CA PRO A 20 -4.90 7.29 9.37
C PRO A 20 -6.25 7.45 10.09
N LEU A 21 -7.05 8.45 9.71
CA LEU A 21 -8.41 8.59 10.23
C LEU A 21 -9.26 7.37 9.84
N GLY A 22 -9.16 6.93 8.59
CA GLY A 22 -9.82 5.72 8.11
C GLY A 22 -9.39 4.46 8.85
N ALA A 23 -8.09 4.29 9.08
CA ALA A 23 -7.53 3.18 9.85
C ALA A 23 -8.04 3.18 11.30
N PHE A 24 -8.11 4.36 11.93
CA PHE A 24 -8.67 4.53 13.26
C PHE A 24 -10.15 4.15 13.32
N LEU A 25 -10.96 4.70 12.41
CA LEU A 25 -12.40 4.42 12.35
C LEU A 25 -12.67 2.94 12.08
N ALA A 26 -11.93 2.35 11.12
CA ALA A 26 -12.07 0.94 10.80
C ALA A 26 -11.64 0.03 11.96
N GLY A 27 -10.59 0.38 12.70
CA GLY A 27 -10.20 -0.31 13.92
C GLY A 27 -11.32 -0.29 14.96
N HIS A 28 -11.83 0.90 15.27
CA HIS A 28 -12.86 1.07 16.27
C HIS A 28 -14.20 0.38 15.91
N PHE A 29 -14.64 0.53 14.66
CA PHE A 29 -15.88 -0.11 14.21
C PHE A 29 -15.69 -1.58 13.86
N GLY A 30 -14.49 -1.99 13.40
CA GLY A 30 -14.17 -3.38 13.11
C GLY A 30 -14.23 -4.29 14.34
N ASP A 31 -13.81 -3.76 15.49
CA ASP A 31 -13.89 -4.46 16.76
C ASP A 31 -15.34 -4.59 17.28
N LYS A 32 -16.24 -3.68 16.88
CA LYS A 32 -17.65 -3.68 17.30
C LYS A 32 -18.60 -4.39 16.34
N LEU A 33 -18.44 -4.14 15.04
CA LEU A 33 -19.38 -4.58 13.99
C LEU A 33 -18.88 -5.81 13.22
N GLY A 34 -17.62 -6.23 13.46
CA GLY A 34 -16.91 -7.23 12.68
C GLY A 34 -16.15 -6.62 11.50
N ARG A 35 -15.02 -7.24 11.16
CA ARG A 35 -14.10 -6.74 10.09
C ARG A 35 -14.75 -6.81 8.71
N ARG A 36 -15.54 -7.85 8.45
CA ARG A 36 -16.27 -8.04 7.19
C ARG A 36 -17.20 -6.86 6.88
N VAL A 37 -17.98 -6.41 7.86
CA VAL A 37 -18.94 -5.30 7.71
C VAL A 37 -18.19 -4.01 7.36
N VAL A 38 -17.10 -3.72 8.08
CA VAL A 38 -16.28 -2.53 7.81
C VAL A 38 -15.67 -2.59 6.41
N LEU A 39 -15.15 -3.76 5.98
CA LEU A 39 -14.60 -3.94 4.63
C LEU A 39 -15.65 -3.74 3.52
N ILE A 40 -16.91 -4.10 3.76
CA ILE A 40 -18.01 -3.85 2.81
C ILE A 40 -18.31 -2.35 2.75
N ILE A 41 -18.43 -1.69 3.90
CA ILE A 41 -18.72 -0.25 3.97
C ILE A 41 -17.62 0.56 3.29
N THR A 42 -16.34 0.26 3.57
CA THR A 42 -15.21 0.97 2.98
C THR A 42 -15.13 0.75 1.46
N LEU A 43 -15.39 -0.47 0.97
CA LEU A 43 -15.45 -0.77 -0.46
C LEU A 43 -16.53 0.05 -1.16
N VAL A 44 -17.76 0.05 -0.61
CA VAL A 44 -18.90 0.77 -1.22
C VAL A 44 -18.65 2.28 -1.19
N ALA A 45 -18.15 2.81 -0.07
CA ALA A 45 -17.86 4.24 0.05
C ALA A 45 -16.74 4.67 -0.92
N MET A 46 -15.66 3.88 -1.04
CA MET A 46 -14.57 4.15 -1.98
C MET A 46 -15.03 4.10 -3.43
N GLY A 47 -15.81 3.08 -3.77
CA GLY A 47 -16.32 2.92 -5.12
C GLY A 47 -17.34 3.97 -5.51
N ALA A 48 -18.26 4.32 -4.61
CA ALA A 48 -19.22 5.41 -4.82
C ALA A 48 -18.49 6.75 -5.02
N ALA A 49 -17.52 7.07 -4.15
CA ALA A 49 -16.72 8.28 -4.30
C ALA A 49 -15.94 8.29 -5.64
N THR A 50 -15.40 7.13 -6.06
CA THR A 50 -14.70 7.02 -7.34
C THR A 50 -15.65 7.24 -8.52
N ALA A 51 -16.80 6.60 -8.53
CA ALA A 51 -17.81 6.77 -9.58
C ALA A 51 -18.31 8.22 -9.67
N LEU A 52 -18.55 8.85 -8.52
CA LEU A 52 -19.00 10.25 -8.45
C LEU A 52 -17.97 11.24 -9.03
N ILE A 53 -16.66 10.92 -9.02
CA ILE A 53 -15.66 11.74 -9.70
C ILE A 53 -15.97 11.83 -11.21
N GLY A 54 -16.45 10.73 -11.82
CA GLY A 54 -16.86 10.72 -13.24
C GLY A 54 -18.02 11.67 -13.57
N PHE A 55 -18.88 12.00 -12.62
CA PHE A 55 -19.99 12.93 -12.76
C PHE A 55 -19.64 14.38 -12.43
N LEU A 56 -18.43 14.67 -11.94
CA LEU A 56 -18.07 16.03 -11.57
C LEU A 56 -18.15 16.99 -12.74
N PRO A 57 -18.69 18.22 -12.52
CA PRO A 57 -18.64 19.26 -13.50
C PRO A 57 -17.21 19.74 -13.74
N THR A 58 -16.93 20.31 -14.89
CA THR A 58 -15.66 20.94 -15.20
C THR A 58 -15.54 22.31 -14.48
N PHE A 59 -14.31 22.82 -14.39
CA PHE A 59 -14.10 24.16 -13.83
C PHE A 59 -14.82 25.23 -14.64
N GLU A 60 -14.94 25.07 -15.96
CA GLU A 60 -15.63 26.00 -16.85
C GLU A 60 -17.12 26.10 -16.53
N THR A 61 -17.74 25.00 -16.07
CA THR A 61 -19.19 24.97 -15.78
C THR A 61 -19.53 25.31 -14.33
N ALA A 62 -18.70 24.97 -13.37
CA ALA A 62 -19.00 25.11 -11.93
C ALA A 62 -17.95 25.91 -11.15
N GLY A 63 -16.93 26.47 -11.81
CA GLY A 63 -15.90 27.29 -11.17
C GLY A 63 -15.24 26.59 -10.01
N VAL A 64 -15.12 27.27 -8.89
CA VAL A 64 -14.44 26.77 -7.65
C VAL A 64 -15.16 25.56 -7.01
N LEU A 65 -16.43 25.35 -7.31
CA LEU A 65 -17.19 24.22 -6.76
C LEU A 65 -16.64 22.88 -7.26
N ALA A 66 -16.16 22.79 -8.50
CA ALA A 66 -15.61 21.55 -9.06
C ALA A 66 -14.42 21.01 -8.26
N PRO A 67 -13.35 21.78 -7.94
CA PRO A 67 -12.26 21.32 -7.10
C PRO A 67 -12.67 21.03 -5.65
N ILE A 68 -13.61 21.78 -5.08
CA ILE A 68 -14.11 21.51 -3.71
C ILE A 68 -14.78 20.12 -3.67
N LEU A 69 -15.64 19.81 -4.62
CA LEU A 69 -16.28 18.49 -4.72
C LEU A 69 -15.24 17.36 -4.93
N LEU A 70 -14.25 17.59 -5.80
CA LEU A 70 -13.18 16.63 -6.01
C LEU A 70 -12.39 16.35 -4.70
N ILE A 71 -12.05 17.41 -3.96
CA ILE A 71 -11.37 17.27 -2.65
C ILE A 71 -12.23 16.49 -1.66
N ALA A 72 -13.52 16.80 -1.57
CA ALA A 72 -14.44 16.07 -0.69
C ALA A 72 -14.49 14.57 -1.03
N LEU A 73 -14.60 14.22 -2.31
CA LEU A 73 -14.59 12.81 -2.75
C LEU A 73 -13.23 12.14 -2.49
N ARG A 74 -12.11 12.85 -2.64
CA ARG A 74 -10.77 12.35 -2.30
C ARG A 74 -10.59 12.10 -0.80
N ILE A 75 -11.21 12.90 0.06
CA ILE A 75 -11.24 12.66 1.52
C ILE A 75 -11.98 11.34 1.81
N VAL A 76 -13.17 11.15 1.23
CA VAL A 76 -13.93 9.90 1.38
C VAL A 76 -13.12 8.69 0.90
N GLN A 77 -12.46 8.79 -0.25
CA GLN A 77 -11.56 7.74 -0.75
C GLN A 77 -10.41 7.47 0.21
N GLY A 78 -9.81 8.52 0.79
CA GLY A 78 -8.71 8.38 1.76
C GLY A 78 -9.13 7.64 3.02
N ILE A 79 -10.26 8.03 3.62
CA ILE A 79 -10.84 7.37 4.80
C ILE A 79 -11.14 5.89 4.48
N SER A 80 -11.77 5.62 3.35
CA SER A 80 -12.11 4.25 2.94
C SER A 80 -10.86 3.38 2.75
N ALA A 81 -9.86 3.88 2.03
CA ALA A 81 -8.61 3.15 1.78
C ALA A 81 -7.83 2.85 3.06
N GLY A 82 -7.85 3.76 4.05
CA GLY A 82 -7.17 3.57 5.33
C GLY A 82 -7.74 2.40 6.14
N GLY A 83 -9.05 2.17 6.06
CA GLY A 83 -9.72 1.07 6.78
C GLY A 83 -9.67 -0.28 6.06
N GLU A 84 -9.45 -0.26 4.75
CA GLU A 84 -9.57 -1.46 3.91
C GLU A 84 -8.36 -2.39 3.99
N TRP A 85 -7.15 -1.82 3.84
CA TRP A 85 -5.95 -2.62 3.64
C TRP A 85 -5.64 -3.56 4.81
N GLY A 86 -5.64 -3.05 6.04
CA GLY A 86 -5.32 -3.84 7.23
C GLY A 86 -6.29 -5.02 7.44
N GLY A 87 -7.59 -4.80 7.21
CA GLY A 87 -8.59 -5.86 7.29
C GLY A 87 -8.40 -6.94 6.22
N ALA A 88 -8.21 -6.54 4.97
CA ALA A 88 -8.06 -7.47 3.85
C ALA A 88 -6.82 -8.37 3.97
N VAL A 89 -5.66 -7.78 4.34
CA VAL A 89 -4.41 -8.55 4.47
C VAL A 89 -4.45 -9.48 5.69
N LEU A 90 -5.01 -9.05 6.81
CA LEU A 90 -5.12 -9.90 7.98
C LEU A 90 -6.08 -11.07 7.75
N LEU A 91 -7.20 -10.87 7.06
CA LEU A 91 -8.07 -11.97 6.67
C LEU A 91 -7.31 -13.01 5.84
N ALA A 92 -6.56 -12.59 4.82
CA ALA A 92 -5.81 -13.49 3.96
C ALA A 92 -4.71 -14.27 4.71
N VAL A 93 -3.99 -13.61 5.62
CA VAL A 93 -2.88 -14.21 6.37
C VAL A 93 -3.37 -15.11 7.51
N GLN A 94 -4.45 -14.74 8.19
CA GLN A 94 -5.01 -15.50 9.32
C GLN A 94 -5.73 -16.78 8.91
N HIS A 95 -6.23 -16.85 7.66
CA HIS A 95 -6.78 -18.07 7.06
C HIS A 95 -5.71 -18.94 6.36
N ALA A 96 -4.46 -18.52 6.35
CA ALA A 96 -3.37 -19.24 5.70
C ALA A 96 -2.62 -20.14 6.66
N ASP A 97 -2.20 -21.30 6.17
CA ASP A 97 -1.23 -22.13 6.87
C ASP A 97 0.09 -21.40 7.08
N GLU A 98 0.79 -21.67 8.16
CA GLU A 98 2.06 -21.02 8.54
C GLU A 98 3.09 -21.04 7.40
N LYS A 99 3.17 -22.13 6.66
CA LYS A 99 4.11 -22.34 5.55
C LYS A 99 3.74 -21.61 4.25
N SER A 100 2.55 -21.02 4.15
CA SER A 100 2.04 -20.38 2.93
C SER A 100 1.54 -18.94 3.16
N ARG A 101 1.80 -18.35 4.32
CA ARG A 101 1.33 -17.00 4.67
C ARG A 101 1.84 -15.92 3.74
N GLY A 102 3.10 -16.02 3.28
CA GLY A 102 3.66 -15.07 2.33
C GLY A 102 2.93 -15.12 0.99
N LEU A 103 2.77 -16.31 0.43
CA LEU A 103 2.02 -16.49 -0.81
C LEU A 103 0.56 -16.05 -0.67
N ARG A 104 -0.14 -16.48 0.38
CA ARG A 104 -1.55 -16.11 0.60
C ARG A 104 -1.70 -14.62 0.87
N GLY A 105 -0.79 -14.03 1.66
CA GLY A 105 -0.76 -12.59 1.93
C GLY A 105 -0.46 -11.74 0.69
N SER A 106 0.26 -12.26 -0.30
CA SER A 106 0.52 -11.54 -1.54
C SER A 106 -0.72 -11.39 -2.44
N LEU A 107 -1.73 -12.24 -2.31
CA LEU A 107 -2.94 -12.20 -3.15
C LEU A 107 -3.74 -10.88 -3.02
N PRO A 108 -4.03 -10.33 -1.84
CA PRO A 108 -4.61 -8.99 -1.76
C PRO A 108 -3.74 -7.89 -2.37
N GLN A 109 -2.42 -8.05 -2.33
CA GLN A 109 -1.46 -7.05 -2.83
C GLN A 109 -1.47 -6.92 -4.36
N ILE A 110 -1.74 -8.00 -5.10
CA ILE A 110 -1.85 -7.95 -6.57
C ILE A 110 -2.97 -7.02 -7.06
N GLY A 111 -3.92 -6.67 -6.19
CA GLY A 111 -4.99 -5.72 -6.49
C GLY A 111 -4.47 -4.35 -6.94
N VAL A 112 -3.32 -3.90 -6.41
CA VAL A 112 -2.67 -2.64 -6.84
C VAL A 112 -2.18 -2.76 -8.29
N SER A 113 -1.51 -3.85 -8.64
CA SER A 113 -1.00 -4.08 -10.00
C SER A 113 -2.13 -4.28 -11.01
N ILE A 114 -3.19 -5.03 -10.64
CA ILE A 114 -4.38 -5.19 -11.46
C ILE A 114 -5.08 -3.84 -11.67
N GLY A 115 -5.20 -3.04 -10.60
CA GLY A 115 -5.77 -1.69 -10.68
C GLY A 115 -4.97 -0.77 -11.61
N LEU A 116 -3.64 -0.82 -11.55
CA LEU A 116 -2.76 -0.06 -12.46
C LEU A 116 -2.92 -0.54 -13.91
N LEU A 117 -2.94 -1.85 -14.13
CA LEU A 117 -3.15 -2.44 -15.47
C LEU A 117 -4.48 -2.00 -16.06
N LEU A 118 -5.57 -2.15 -15.32
CA LEU A 118 -6.92 -1.79 -15.78
C LEU A 118 -7.04 -0.28 -16.02
N SER A 119 -6.60 0.55 -15.07
CA SER A 119 -6.73 2.00 -15.19
C SER A 119 -5.90 2.57 -16.34
N SER A 120 -4.64 2.13 -16.46
CA SER A 120 -3.76 2.57 -17.55
C SER A 120 -4.20 2.01 -18.90
N GLY A 121 -4.63 0.75 -18.95
CA GLY A 121 -5.14 0.12 -20.17
C GLY A 121 -6.43 0.78 -20.68
N VAL A 122 -7.39 1.04 -19.78
CA VAL A 122 -8.63 1.74 -20.15
C VAL A 122 -8.34 3.18 -20.59
N LEU A 123 -7.45 3.89 -19.89
CA LEU A 123 -7.06 5.24 -20.35
C LEU A 123 -6.35 5.21 -21.70
N ALA A 124 -5.46 4.25 -21.94
CA ALA A 124 -4.81 4.08 -23.24
C ALA A 124 -5.83 3.76 -24.36
N LEU A 125 -6.79 2.88 -24.06
CA LEU A 125 -7.89 2.59 -24.99
C LEU A 125 -8.73 3.84 -25.29
N MET A 126 -9.04 4.62 -24.27
CA MET A 126 -9.82 5.85 -24.44
C MET A 126 -9.07 6.92 -25.25
N THR A 127 -7.74 6.98 -25.19
CA THR A 127 -6.98 7.89 -26.09
C THR A 127 -7.09 7.50 -27.57
N SER A 128 -7.37 6.24 -27.86
CA SER A 128 -7.58 5.74 -29.23
C SER A 128 -9.04 5.87 -29.70
N ILE A 129 -10.03 5.63 -28.82
CA ILE A 129 -11.46 5.67 -29.15
C ILE A 129 -11.98 7.12 -29.19
N ALA A 130 -11.50 7.96 -28.29
CA ALA A 130 -11.90 9.36 -28.15
C ALA A 130 -10.64 10.25 -28.21
N PRO A 131 -10.00 10.44 -29.37
CA PRO A 131 -8.79 11.24 -29.50
C PRO A 131 -9.09 12.74 -29.35
N GLY A 132 -8.07 13.51 -28.93
CA GLY A 132 -8.14 14.98 -28.87
C GLY A 132 -9.18 15.50 -27.87
N ASP A 133 -10.04 16.40 -28.33
CA ASP A 133 -11.04 17.07 -27.49
C ASP A 133 -12.10 16.11 -26.95
N ALA A 134 -12.44 15.05 -27.66
CA ALA A 134 -13.38 14.04 -27.20
C ALA A 134 -12.88 13.34 -25.92
N PHE A 135 -11.54 13.13 -25.77
CA PHE A 135 -10.98 12.62 -24.54
C PHE A 135 -11.16 13.61 -23.38
N LEU A 136 -11.00 14.91 -23.62
CA LEU A 136 -11.15 15.96 -22.61
C LEU A 136 -12.62 16.20 -22.22
N GLU A 137 -13.56 15.98 -23.12
CA GLU A 137 -14.98 16.16 -22.86
C GLU A 137 -15.59 15.00 -22.08
N TRP A 138 -15.37 13.76 -22.52
CA TRP A 138 -16.01 12.58 -21.94
C TRP A 138 -15.08 11.36 -21.73
N GLY A 139 -14.07 11.16 -22.58
CA GLY A 139 -13.25 9.94 -22.57
C GLY A 139 -12.59 9.66 -21.22
N TRP A 140 -12.13 10.68 -20.50
CA TRP A 140 -11.52 10.55 -19.17
C TRP A 140 -12.50 10.10 -18.08
N ARG A 141 -13.81 10.21 -18.28
CA ARG A 141 -14.85 9.84 -17.30
C ARG A 141 -15.11 8.34 -17.29
N VAL A 142 -14.88 7.65 -18.41
CA VAL A 142 -15.18 6.22 -18.59
C VAL A 142 -14.51 5.34 -17.55
N PRO A 143 -13.22 5.48 -17.19
CA PRO A 143 -12.58 4.68 -16.14
C PRO A 143 -13.29 4.80 -14.78
N PHE A 144 -13.82 5.98 -14.46
CA PHE A 144 -14.54 6.21 -13.20
C PHE A 144 -15.90 5.50 -13.20
N PHE A 145 -16.61 5.47 -14.32
CA PHE A 145 -17.87 4.72 -14.44
C PHE A 145 -17.66 3.21 -14.40
N LEU A 146 -16.57 2.71 -15.00
CA LEU A 146 -16.21 1.30 -14.91
C LEU A 146 -15.92 0.84 -13.48
N SER A 147 -15.54 1.74 -12.57
CA SER A 147 -15.36 1.42 -11.16
C SER A 147 -16.64 0.89 -10.51
N ILE A 148 -17.82 1.25 -10.99
CA ILE A 148 -19.12 0.75 -10.52
C ILE A 148 -19.19 -0.78 -10.67
N VAL A 149 -18.74 -1.29 -11.81
CA VAL A 149 -18.69 -2.75 -12.06
C VAL A 149 -17.75 -3.44 -11.06
N LEU A 150 -16.57 -2.85 -10.80
CA LEU A 150 -15.61 -3.38 -9.84
C LEU A 150 -16.17 -3.39 -8.42
N VAL A 151 -16.95 -2.38 -8.04
CA VAL A 151 -17.63 -2.34 -6.73
C VAL A 151 -18.63 -3.48 -6.60
N PHE A 152 -19.45 -3.73 -7.63
CA PHE A 152 -20.40 -4.84 -7.63
C PHE A 152 -19.70 -6.19 -7.48
N VAL A 153 -18.63 -6.43 -8.26
CA VAL A 153 -17.82 -7.66 -8.16
C VAL A 153 -17.20 -7.79 -6.77
N GLY A 154 -16.58 -6.72 -6.27
CA GLY A 154 -15.96 -6.71 -4.94
C GLY A 154 -16.98 -6.92 -3.80
N TYR A 155 -18.15 -6.32 -3.89
CA TYR A 155 -19.24 -6.52 -2.93
C TYR A 155 -19.70 -7.99 -2.90
N TRP A 156 -19.87 -8.59 -4.08
CA TRP A 156 -20.33 -9.98 -4.18
C TRP A 156 -19.31 -10.97 -3.62
N ILE A 157 -18.04 -10.77 -3.94
CA ILE A 157 -16.94 -11.57 -3.37
C ILE A 157 -16.92 -11.44 -1.84
N ARG A 158 -16.95 -10.22 -1.30
CA ARG A 158 -16.88 -9.97 0.15
C ARG A 158 -18.10 -10.49 0.91
N ARG A 159 -19.24 -10.58 0.25
CA ARG A 159 -20.44 -11.18 0.86
C ARG A 159 -20.28 -12.68 1.11
N GLY A 160 -19.44 -13.38 0.36
CA GLY A 160 -19.10 -14.80 0.52
C GLY A 160 -17.95 -15.08 1.49
N VAL A 161 -17.18 -14.06 1.95
CA VAL A 161 -16.05 -14.26 2.86
C VAL A 161 -16.54 -14.34 4.30
N GLU A 162 -16.11 -15.37 5.03
CA GLU A 162 -16.37 -15.53 6.47
C GLU A 162 -15.46 -14.63 7.31
N GLU A 163 -15.85 -14.39 8.56
CA GLU A 163 -15.02 -13.64 9.51
C GLU A 163 -13.80 -14.46 9.92
N SER A 164 -12.71 -13.80 10.36
CA SER A 164 -11.45 -14.44 10.72
C SER A 164 -11.61 -15.37 11.93
N PRO A 165 -11.06 -16.62 11.91
CA PRO A 165 -11.05 -17.52 13.07
C PRO A 165 -10.48 -16.85 14.33
N VAL A 166 -9.37 -16.11 14.20
CA VAL A 166 -8.74 -15.38 15.30
C VAL A 166 -9.68 -14.32 15.90
N PHE A 167 -10.52 -13.69 15.06
CA PHE A 167 -11.52 -12.73 15.55
C PHE A 167 -12.61 -13.42 16.39
N HIS A 168 -13.09 -14.59 15.95
CA HIS A 168 -14.04 -15.38 16.72
C HIS A 168 -13.50 -15.80 18.07
N GLU A 169 -12.24 -16.28 18.13
CA GLU A 169 -11.58 -16.66 19.38
C GLU A 169 -11.47 -15.48 20.36
N ILE A 170 -11.03 -14.29 19.89
CA ILE A 170 -10.94 -13.09 20.73
C ILE A 170 -12.31 -12.64 21.21
N ALA A 171 -13.34 -12.71 20.36
CA ALA A 171 -14.71 -12.32 20.71
C ALA A 171 -15.32 -13.26 21.75
N GLU A 172 -15.12 -14.57 21.60
CA GLU A 172 -15.61 -15.59 22.55
C GLU A 172 -14.97 -15.46 23.94
N ARG A 173 -13.66 -15.16 23.99
CA ARG A 173 -12.93 -15.00 25.25
C ARG A 173 -13.23 -13.68 25.97
N LYS A 174 -13.95 -12.75 25.37
CA LYS A 174 -14.17 -11.38 25.89
C LYS A 174 -12.84 -10.64 26.22
N GLU A 175 -11.73 -11.06 25.60
CA GLU A 175 -10.38 -10.50 25.81
C GLU A 175 -10.16 -9.24 24.96
N GLN A 176 -11.21 -8.52 24.62
CA GLN A 176 -11.07 -7.28 23.85
C GLN A 176 -10.34 -6.23 24.70
N VAL A 177 -9.16 -5.84 24.21
CA VAL A 177 -8.40 -4.74 24.81
C VAL A 177 -9.21 -3.47 24.71
N THR A 178 -9.50 -2.84 25.85
CA THR A 178 -10.35 -1.64 25.93
C THR A 178 -9.78 -0.46 25.12
N ASN A 179 -8.44 -0.40 24.94
CA ASN A 179 -7.76 0.64 24.17
C ASN A 179 -6.53 0.07 23.42
N PRO A 180 -6.73 -0.63 22.28
CA PRO A 180 -5.62 -1.22 21.51
C PRO A 180 -4.63 -0.17 20.98
N LEU A 181 -5.10 1.00 20.58
CA LEU A 181 -4.26 2.09 20.09
C LEU A 181 -3.38 2.70 21.20
N GLY A 182 -3.94 2.88 22.38
CA GLY A 182 -3.17 3.36 23.55
C GLY A 182 -2.06 2.36 23.91
N LYS A 183 -2.36 1.05 23.93
CA LYS A 183 -1.37 -0.01 24.14
C LYS A 183 -0.31 -0.01 23.04
N LEU A 184 -0.70 0.09 21.79
CA LEU A 184 0.19 0.13 20.62
C LEU A 184 1.19 1.29 20.73
N ILE A 185 0.71 2.50 20.96
CA ILE A 185 1.55 3.70 21.03
C ILE A 185 2.45 3.66 22.26
N LYS A 186 1.95 3.22 23.42
CA LYS A 186 2.72 3.18 24.65
C LYS A 186 3.83 2.10 24.64
N SER A 187 3.54 0.92 24.11
CA SER A 187 4.42 -0.24 24.22
C SER A 187 5.13 -0.62 22.92
N HIS A 188 4.62 -0.21 21.75
CA HIS A 188 5.10 -0.69 20.44
C HIS A 188 5.35 0.44 19.43
N TRP A 189 5.50 1.69 19.89
CA TRP A 189 5.67 2.87 19.02
C TRP A 189 6.86 2.75 18.05
N LEU A 190 7.99 2.20 18.53
CA LEU A 190 9.19 2.03 17.71
C LEU A 190 8.94 1.01 16.58
N LEU A 191 8.19 -0.06 16.88
CA LEU A 191 7.80 -1.05 15.87
C LEU A 191 6.89 -0.41 14.80
N VAL A 192 5.96 0.46 15.21
CA VAL A 192 5.11 1.22 14.28
C VAL A 192 5.96 2.11 13.38
N ILE A 193 6.95 2.82 13.93
CA ILE A 193 7.85 3.67 13.13
C ILE A 193 8.64 2.82 12.12
N LEU A 194 9.28 1.74 12.57
CA LEU A 194 10.08 0.89 11.69
C LEU A 194 9.23 0.27 10.57
N ALA A 195 8.05 -0.27 10.89
CA ALA A 195 7.13 -0.78 9.89
C ALA A 195 6.65 0.32 8.92
N SER A 196 6.38 1.53 9.42
CA SER A 196 6.02 2.68 8.57
C SER A 196 7.15 3.06 7.60
N LEU A 197 8.41 3.06 8.06
CA LEU A 197 9.58 3.33 7.21
C LEU A 197 9.77 2.25 6.13
N VAL A 198 9.52 0.98 6.46
CA VAL A 198 9.55 -0.10 5.46
C VAL A 198 8.55 0.17 4.36
N PHE A 199 7.30 0.52 4.68
CA PHE A 199 6.31 0.81 3.65
C PHE A 199 6.55 2.13 2.92
N MET A 200 7.09 3.15 3.59
CA MET A 200 7.45 4.43 2.98
C MET A 200 8.30 4.25 1.73
N GLY A 201 9.35 3.40 1.80
CA GLY A 201 10.26 3.15 0.68
C GLY A 201 9.57 2.56 -0.54
N ASN A 202 8.78 1.52 -0.36
CA ASN A 202 8.01 0.91 -1.44
C ASN A 202 7.00 1.91 -2.03
N ASN A 203 6.28 2.62 -1.17
CA ASN A 203 5.22 3.53 -1.60
C ASN A 203 5.76 4.74 -2.36
N ALA A 204 6.92 5.31 -1.96
CA ALA A 204 7.55 6.42 -2.68
C ALA A 204 7.96 6.03 -4.10
N ALA A 205 8.60 4.87 -4.27
CA ALA A 205 8.98 4.37 -5.59
C ALA A 205 7.76 3.95 -6.42
N GLY A 206 6.76 3.27 -5.80
CA GLY A 206 5.53 2.86 -6.47
C GLY A 206 4.72 4.03 -6.99
N TYR A 207 4.75 5.17 -6.31
CA TYR A 207 4.03 6.37 -6.72
C TYR A 207 4.62 7.06 -7.96
N MET A 208 5.84 6.71 -8.35
CA MET A 208 6.38 7.15 -9.66
C MET A 208 5.54 6.61 -10.81
N THR A 209 4.97 5.41 -10.65
CA THR A 209 4.09 4.77 -11.64
C THR A 209 2.61 5.03 -11.35
N THR A 210 2.09 4.59 -10.20
CA THR A 210 0.67 4.66 -9.84
C THR A 210 0.17 6.09 -9.62
N GLY A 211 1.03 7.00 -9.17
CA GLY A 211 0.73 8.42 -9.01
C GLY A 211 0.81 9.23 -10.30
N GLY A 212 1.14 8.61 -11.42
CA GLY A 212 1.18 9.26 -12.72
C GLY A 212 2.39 10.17 -12.96
N TYR A 213 3.42 10.13 -12.10
CA TYR A 213 4.60 11.00 -12.27
C TYR A 213 5.33 10.69 -13.57
N ILE A 214 5.67 9.44 -13.84
CA ILE A 214 6.39 9.03 -15.05
C ILE A 214 5.56 9.27 -16.31
N GLN A 215 4.24 8.99 -16.27
CA GLN A 215 3.36 9.29 -17.40
C GLN A 215 3.39 10.78 -17.74
N ASN A 216 3.24 11.64 -16.72
CA ASN A 216 3.24 13.08 -16.93
C ASN A 216 4.62 13.59 -17.37
N TYR A 217 5.72 13.08 -16.78
CA TYR A 217 7.07 13.46 -17.13
C TYR A 217 7.44 13.09 -18.58
N ALA A 218 7.08 11.87 -19.00
CA ALA A 218 7.40 11.38 -20.33
C ALA A 218 6.53 12.00 -21.45
N THR A 219 5.31 12.48 -21.13
CA THR A 219 4.36 13.01 -22.11
C THR A 219 4.20 14.53 -22.07
N ASP A 220 4.95 15.24 -21.22
CA ASP A 220 4.87 16.71 -21.15
C ASP A 220 5.41 17.31 -22.44
N PRO A 221 4.57 18.04 -23.24
CA PRO A 221 5.03 18.65 -24.48
C PRO A 221 6.08 19.76 -24.27
N ALA A 222 6.10 20.36 -23.09
CA ALA A 222 7.09 21.35 -22.70
C ALA A 222 8.33 20.72 -22.01
N GLY A 223 8.28 19.40 -21.78
CA GLY A 223 9.33 18.64 -21.14
C GLY A 223 10.42 18.16 -22.11
N PRO A 224 11.49 17.54 -21.60
CA PRO A 224 12.64 17.14 -22.42
C PRO A 224 12.35 15.92 -23.33
N ILE A 225 11.23 15.20 -23.14
CA ILE A 225 10.97 13.90 -23.79
C ILE A 225 9.84 14.00 -24.82
N GLY A 226 8.64 14.45 -24.42
CA GLY A 226 7.51 14.70 -25.31
C GLY A 226 6.95 13.47 -26.04
N LEU A 227 6.94 12.28 -25.38
CA LEU A 227 6.39 11.06 -25.96
C LEU A 227 4.86 11.14 -26.08
N GLU A 228 4.29 10.40 -27.03
CA GLU A 228 2.85 10.25 -27.16
C GLU A 228 2.24 9.53 -25.96
N ARG A 229 1.09 10.02 -25.52
CA ARG A 229 0.42 9.54 -24.30
C ARG A 229 -0.03 8.08 -24.38
N GLY A 230 -0.58 7.66 -25.53
CA GLY A 230 -1.08 6.29 -25.74
C GLY A 230 0.01 5.22 -25.50
N PRO A 231 1.12 5.26 -26.24
CA PRO A 231 2.24 4.32 -26.04
C PRO A 231 2.81 4.33 -24.63
N VAL A 232 2.91 5.49 -23.97
CA VAL A 232 3.38 5.57 -22.57
C VAL A 232 2.41 4.88 -21.61
N LEU A 233 1.10 5.06 -21.77
CA LEU A 233 0.09 4.39 -20.95
C LEU A 233 0.12 2.86 -21.16
N TRP A 234 0.32 2.39 -22.39
CA TRP A 234 0.50 0.96 -22.67
C TRP A 234 1.76 0.39 -22.03
N ALA A 235 2.88 1.12 -22.03
CA ALA A 235 4.09 0.71 -21.35
C ALA A 235 3.89 0.59 -19.83
N VAL A 236 3.18 1.54 -19.23
CA VAL A 236 2.81 1.48 -17.80
C VAL A 236 1.89 0.29 -17.52
N ALA A 237 0.88 0.05 -18.36
CA ALA A 237 0.00 -1.11 -18.22
C ALA A 237 0.77 -2.43 -18.32
N ALA A 238 1.68 -2.55 -19.29
CA ALA A 238 2.53 -3.74 -19.44
C ALA A 238 3.46 -3.95 -18.23
N SER A 239 4.04 -2.90 -17.66
CA SER A 239 4.88 -2.99 -16.47
C SER A 239 4.10 -3.46 -15.23
N ALA A 240 2.80 -3.19 -15.15
CA ALA A 240 1.95 -3.67 -14.07
C ALA A 240 1.84 -5.20 -14.05
N VAL A 241 1.95 -5.87 -15.20
CA VAL A 241 2.00 -7.35 -15.28
C VAL A 241 3.28 -7.86 -14.59
N SER A 242 4.42 -7.22 -14.83
CA SER A 242 5.67 -7.53 -14.13
C SER A 242 5.50 -7.37 -12.62
N TRP A 243 4.93 -6.25 -12.17
CA TRP A 243 4.68 -6.01 -10.75
C TRP A 243 3.81 -7.12 -10.13
N LEU A 244 2.72 -7.49 -10.79
CA LEU A 244 1.83 -8.57 -10.35
C LEU A 244 2.59 -9.88 -10.16
N VAL A 245 3.32 -10.31 -11.19
CA VAL A 245 4.06 -11.58 -11.20
C VAL A 245 5.10 -11.60 -10.07
N PHE A 246 5.90 -10.55 -9.94
CA PHE A 246 6.95 -10.50 -8.93
C PHE A 246 6.41 -10.30 -7.51
N THR A 247 5.21 -9.73 -7.33
CA THR A 247 4.52 -9.70 -6.04
C THR A 247 4.17 -11.12 -5.56
N ILE A 248 3.64 -11.97 -6.44
CA ILE A 248 3.32 -13.37 -6.11
C ILE A 248 4.61 -14.17 -5.84
N ILE A 249 5.61 -14.01 -6.71
CA ILE A 249 6.92 -14.69 -6.54
C ILE A 249 7.55 -14.29 -5.19
N ALA A 250 7.54 -13.02 -4.83
CA ALA A 250 8.08 -12.54 -3.57
C ALA A 250 7.34 -13.13 -2.35
N GLY A 251 6.01 -13.23 -2.42
CA GLY A 251 5.22 -13.91 -1.40
C GLY A 251 5.68 -15.36 -1.21
N ALA A 252 5.77 -16.14 -2.30
CA ALA A 252 6.19 -17.53 -2.27
C ALA A 252 7.67 -17.71 -1.84
N VAL A 253 8.57 -16.84 -2.30
CA VAL A 253 9.99 -16.85 -1.91
C VAL A 253 10.13 -16.56 -0.42
N SER A 254 9.33 -15.64 0.13
CA SER A 254 9.37 -15.28 1.54
C SER A 254 8.97 -16.42 2.48
N ASP A 255 8.18 -17.37 2.01
CA ASP A 255 7.82 -18.57 2.78
C ASP A 255 9.00 -19.56 2.88
N ARG A 256 10.03 -19.44 2.02
CA ARG A 256 11.21 -20.31 1.98
C ARG A 256 12.44 -19.71 2.64
N ILE A 257 12.74 -18.44 2.35
CA ILE A 257 13.98 -17.78 2.80
C ILE A 257 13.76 -16.79 3.96
N GLY A 258 12.51 -16.63 4.40
CA GLY A 258 12.10 -15.70 5.45
C GLY A 258 11.68 -14.33 4.91
N ARG A 259 10.94 -13.57 5.73
CA ARG A 259 10.38 -12.26 5.36
C ARG A 259 11.48 -11.22 5.18
N ARG A 260 12.40 -11.17 6.15
CA ARG A 260 13.48 -10.19 6.18
C ARG A 260 14.41 -10.33 4.97
N ASN A 261 14.85 -11.57 4.67
CA ASN A 261 15.76 -11.82 3.55
C ASN A 261 15.12 -11.47 2.21
N THR A 262 13.84 -11.77 2.04
CA THR A 262 13.09 -11.40 0.84
C THR A 262 12.98 -9.89 0.69
N TYR A 263 12.77 -9.15 1.81
CA TYR A 263 12.78 -7.69 1.77
C TYR A 263 14.16 -7.12 1.40
N VAL A 264 15.24 -7.66 1.97
CA VAL A 264 16.62 -7.23 1.63
C VAL A 264 16.88 -7.41 0.14
N LEU A 265 16.55 -8.58 -0.42
CA LEU A 265 16.62 -8.81 -1.85
C LEU A 265 15.77 -7.79 -2.64
N GLY A 266 14.54 -7.56 -2.18
CA GLY A 266 13.63 -6.58 -2.79
C GLY A 266 14.21 -5.16 -2.78
N TRP A 267 14.85 -4.73 -1.69
CA TRP A 267 15.47 -3.41 -1.62
C TRP A 267 16.66 -3.26 -2.58
N ILE A 268 17.48 -4.31 -2.74
CA ILE A 268 18.58 -4.32 -3.71
C ILE A 268 18.02 -4.19 -5.13
N LEU A 269 17.01 -4.98 -5.48
CA LEU A 269 16.37 -4.92 -6.80
C LEU A 269 15.69 -3.57 -7.05
N LEU A 270 15.01 -3.01 -6.03
CA LEU A 270 14.37 -1.72 -6.13
C LEU A 270 15.39 -0.59 -6.31
N PHE A 271 16.52 -0.66 -5.62
CA PHE A 271 17.60 0.31 -5.77
C PHE A 271 18.14 0.32 -7.20
N VAL A 272 18.39 -0.85 -7.79
CA VAL A 272 18.76 -0.97 -9.21
C VAL A 272 17.67 -0.34 -10.10
N GLY A 273 16.38 -0.64 -9.81
CA GLY A 273 15.24 -0.09 -10.56
C GLY A 273 15.17 1.44 -10.49
N ILE A 274 15.38 2.03 -9.31
CA ILE A 274 15.34 3.49 -9.10
C ILE A 274 16.42 4.19 -9.94
N PHE A 275 17.66 3.70 -9.89
CA PHE A 275 18.77 4.34 -10.57
C PHE A 275 18.81 4.06 -12.07
N SER A 276 18.19 2.99 -12.55
CA SER A 276 18.06 2.72 -13.99
C SER A 276 16.87 3.43 -14.65
N LEU A 277 15.81 3.77 -13.89
CA LEU A 277 14.56 4.30 -14.43
C LEU A 277 14.78 5.57 -15.27
N PHE A 278 15.33 6.62 -14.66
CA PHE A 278 15.43 7.91 -15.35
C PHE A 278 16.42 7.95 -16.52
N PRO A 279 17.61 7.33 -16.45
CA PRO A 279 18.46 7.16 -17.61
C PRO A 279 17.75 6.50 -18.80
N LEU A 280 16.96 5.45 -18.54
CA LEU A 280 16.19 4.76 -19.58
C LEU A 280 15.02 5.59 -20.11
N VAL A 281 14.27 6.25 -19.24
CA VAL A 281 13.17 7.15 -19.64
C VAL A 281 13.68 8.33 -20.46
N ASN A 282 14.82 8.90 -20.09
CA ASN A 282 15.40 10.08 -20.77
C ASN A 282 15.96 9.77 -22.18
N THR A 283 16.02 8.51 -22.59
CA THR A 283 16.35 8.15 -23.98
C THR A 283 15.29 8.59 -24.98
N GLY A 284 14.05 8.91 -24.52
CA GLY A 284 12.94 9.25 -25.40
C GLY A 284 12.35 8.04 -26.17
N SER A 285 12.72 6.82 -25.79
CA SER A 285 12.21 5.59 -26.40
C SER A 285 11.16 4.92 -25.50
N VAL A 286 9.99 4.59 -26.07
CA VAL A 286 8.93 3.85 -25.36
C VAL A 286 9.42 2.48 -24.90
N GLY A 287 10.24 1.79 -25.69
CA GLY A 287 10.83 0.51 -25.32
C GLY A 287 11.77 0.60 -24.11
N MET A 288 12.62 1.65 -24.06
CA MET A 288 13.49 1.90 -22.90
C MET A 288 12.72 2.36 -21.67
N LEU A 289 11.66 3.16 -21.86
CA LEU A 289 10.73 3.50 -20.78
C LEU A 289 10.09 2.24 -20.19
N LEU A 290 9.58 1.32 -21.03
CA LEU A 290 9.04 0.04 -20.59
C LEU A 290 10.09 -0.79 -19.82
N LEU A 291 11.31 -0.88 -20.34
CA LEU A 291 12.41 -1.60 -19.67
C LEU A 291 12.69 -1.00 -18.28
N GLY A 292 12.79 0.32 -18.15
CA GLY A 292 13.00 0.99 -16.87
C GLY A 292 11.86 0.74 -15.88
N LEU A 293 10.60 0.75 -16.36
CA LEU A 293 9.43 0.44 -15.56
C LEU A 293 9.42 -1.03 -15.14
N VAL A 294 9.79 -1.98 -16.00
CA VAL A 294 9.86 -3.40 -15.65
C VAL A 294 10.93 -3.64 -14.58
N VAL A 295 12.12 -3.08 -14.72
CA VAL A 295 13.18 -3.22 -13.71
C VAL A 295 12.72 -2.64 -12.36
N LEU A 296 12.06 -1.48 -12.35
CA LEU A 296 11.51 -0.88 -11.15
C LEU A 296 10.44 -1.78 -10.51
N THR A 297 9.51 -2.31 -11.31
CA THR A 297 8.38 -3.10 -10.81
C THR A 297 8.78 -4.48 -10.29
N VAL A 298 9.89 -5.05 -10.75
CA VAL A 298 10.50 -6.24 -10.12
C VAL A 298 10.85 -5.94 -8.66
N GLY A 299 11.57 -4.85 -8.39
CA GLY A 299 11.92 -4.42 -7.03
C GLY A 299 10.68 -4.08 -6.19
N LEU A 300 9.70 -3.40 -6.79
CA LEU A 300 8.43 -3.11 -6.13
C LEU A 300 7.69 -4.40 -5.73
N GLY A 301 7.63 -5.40 -6.58
CA GLY A 301 7.02 -6.69 -6.28
C GLY A 301 7.70 -7.37 -5.08
N PHE A 302 9.03 -7.42 -5.08
CA PHE A 302 9.82 -8.01 -4.00
C PHE A 302 9.79 -7.23 -2.68
N THR A 303 9.47 -5.96 -2.68
CA THR A 303 9.27 -5.17 -1.45
C THR A 303 7.80 -5.09 -1.01
N TYR A 304 6.86 -5.69 -1.76
CA TYR A 304 5.43 -5.59 -1.50
C TYR A 304 4.75 -6.94 -1.21
N GLY A 305 5.17 -8.02 -1.87
CA GLY A 305 4.47 -9.31 -1.83
C GLY A 305 4.41 -9.95 -0.44
N GLN A 306 5.49 -9.92 0.33
CA GLN A 306 5.57 -10.49 1.68
C GLN A 306 5.12 -9.56 2.80
N GLN A 307 4.80 -8.30 2.49
CA GLN A 307 4.45 -7.29 3.48
C GLN A 307 3.28 -7.70 4.40
N PRO A 308 2.17 -8.25 3.89
CA PRO A 308 1.06 -8.68 4.71
C PRO A 308 1.45 -9.71 5.78
N ALA A 309 2.20 -10.73 5.37
CA ALA A 309 2.66 -11.77 6.28
C ALA A 309 3.63 -11.21 7.32
N MET A 310 4.64 -10.43 6.90
CA MET A 310 5.57 -9.79 7.82
C MET A 310 4.85 -8.92 8.84
N TYR A 311 3.91 -8.07 8.42
CA TYR A 311 3.21 -7.18 9.35
C TYR A 311 2.31 -7.94 10.31
N ALA A 312 1.63 -8.98 9.86
CA ALA A 312 0.82 -9.83 10.73
C ALA A 312 1.67 -10.59 11.77
N GLU A 313 2.90 -10.99 11.38
CA GLU A 313 3.86 -11.69 12.24
C GLU A 313 4.63 -10.75 13.17
N LEU A 314 4.73 -9.44 12.87
CA LEU A 314 5.41 -8.44 13.70
C LEU A 314 4.59 -8.02 14.92
N PHE A 315 3.26 -7.86 14.79
CA PHE A 315 2.44 -7.31 15.86
C PHE A 315 1.76 -8.40 16.67
N PRO A 316 1.80 -8.31 18.05
CA PRO A 316 1.06 -9.21 18.92
C PRO A 316 -0.44 -9.19 18.64
N SER A 317 -1.13 -10.30 18.93
CA SER A 317 -2.56 -10.50 18.62
C SER A 317 -3.45 -9.35 19.14
N SER A 318 -3.23 -8.89 20.35
CA SER A 318 -4.00 -7.83 21.02
C SER A 318 -3.92 -6.45 20.38
N VAL A 319 -2.88 -6.15 19.57
CA VAL A 319 -2.67 -4.85 18.89
C VAL A 319 -2.44 -5.00 17.38
N ARG A 320 -2.54 -6.21 16.84
CA ARG A 320 -2.14 -6.53 15.46
C ARG A 320 -2.90 -5.71 14.42
N PHE A 321 -4.22 -5.65 14.51
CA PHE A 321 -5.00 -4.90 13.53
C PHE A 321 -4.64 -3.41 13.52
N SER A 322 -4.58 -2.80 14.71
CA SER A 322 -4.19 -1.40 14.86
C SER A 322 -2.74 -1.16 14.39
N GLY A 323 -1.81 -2.05 14.76
CA GLY A 323 -0.40 -1.96 14.37
C GLY A 323 -0.19 -2.01 12.87
N VAL A 324 -0.80 -2.98 12.21
CA VAL A 324 -0.76 -3.17 10.75
C VAL A 324 -1.35 -1.97 10.03
N SER A 325 -2.56 -1.53 10.43
CA SER A 325 -3.29 -0.44 9.77
C SER A 325 -2.60 0.91 9.96
N VAL A 326 -2.17 1.23 11.18
CA VAL A 326 -1.51 2.51 11.50
C VAL A 326 -0.15 2.61 10.81
N SER A 327 0.67 1.54 10.86
CA SER A 327 1.98 1.53 10.19
C SER A 327 1.84 1.71 8.68
N TYR A 328 0.88 1.04 8.05
CA TYR A 328 0.60 1.20 6.63
C TYR A 328 0.13 2.62 6.30
N ALA A 329 -0.78 3.19 7.10
CA ALA A 329 -1.30 4.53 6.88
C ALA A 329 -0.21 5.61 7.01
N ILE A 330 0.62 5.54 8.05
CA ILE A 330 1.75 6.47 8.24
C ILE A 330 2.77 6.33 7.10
N GLY A 331 3.17 5.10 6.77
CA GLY A 331 4.09 4.85 5.66
C GLY A 331 3.55 5.33 4.32
N SER A 332 2.22 5.22 4.11
CA SER A 332 1.54 5.77 2.93
C SER A 332 1.68 7.29 2.82
N ILE A 333 1.54 8.02 3.93
CA ILE A 333 1.71 9.48 3.94
C ILE A 333 3.17 9.83 3.63
N LEU A 334 4.10 9.24 4.38
CA LEU A 334 5.53 9.54 4.26
C LEU A 334 6.08 9.24 2.85
N GLY A 335 5.63 8.13 2.23
CA GLY A 335 6.11 7.72 0.92
C GLY A 335 5.28 8.27 -0.25
N GLY A 336 3.95 8.27 -0.14
CA GLY A 336 3.08 8.50 -1.29
C GLY A 336 2.50 9.91 -1.42
N ALA A 337 2.13 10.55 -0.29
CA ALA A 337 1.39 11.82 -0.34
C ALA A 337 2.14 12.93 -1.06
N PHE A 338 3.44 13.02 -0.85
CA PHE A 338 4.26 14.14 -1.33
C PHE A 338 5.30 13.73 -2.39
N ALA A 339 5.53 12.44 -2.64
CA ALA A 339 6.58 11.98 -3.54
C ALA A 339 6.52 12.60 -4.95
N PRO A 340 5.38 12.68 -5.65
CA PRO A 340 5.32 13.33 -6.95
C PRO A 340 5.59 14.84 -6.89
N THR A 341 5.17 15.51 -5.82
CA THR A 341 5.40 16.94 -5.60
C THR A 341 6.88 17.22 -5.33
N ILE A 342 7.49 16.40 -4.47
CA ILE A 342 8.93 16.45 -4.17
C ILE A 342 9.73 16.19 -5.45
N ALA A 343 9.38 15.15 -6.22
CA ALA A 343 10.06 14.85 -7.48
C ALA A 343 10.00 16.01 -8.48
N LYS A 344 8.82 16.63 -8.65
CA LYS A 344 8.66 17.80 -9.52
C LYS A 344 9.48 18.99 -9.00
N GLY A 345 9.47 19.26 -7.70
CA GLY A 345 10.24 20.32 -7.06
C GLY A 345 11.75 20.11 -7.24
N LEU A 346 12.23 18.89 -7.07
CA LEU A 346 13.65 18.54 -7.26
C LEU A 346 14.08 18.75 -8.71
N VAL A 347 13.32 18.30 -9.69
CA VAL A 347 13.64 18.52 -11.10
C VAL A 347 13.63 20.01 -11.44
N SER A 348 12.64 20.77 -10.94
CA SER A 348 12.56 22.22 -11.21
C SER A 348 13.71 23.01 -10.58
N SER A 349 14.26 22.59 -9.44
CA SER A 349 15.34 23.28 -8.74
C SER A 349 16.73 22.86 -9.20
N THR A 350 16.90 21.59 -9.61
CA THR A 350 18.23 21.03 -9.97
C THR A 350 18.44 20.89 -11.48
N GLY A 351 17.37 20.97 -12.28
CA GLY A 351 17.40 20.75 -13.73
C GLY A 351 17.62 19.28 -14.14
N THR A 352 17.67 18.33 -13.18
CA THR A 352 17.99 16.93 -13.49
C THR A 352 17.12 15.93 -12.72
N THR A 353 16.74 14.85 -13.40
CA THR A 353 16.04 13.71 -12.79
C THR A 353 16.92 12.86 -11.86
N ALA A 354 18.24 13.04 -11.91
CA ALA A 354 19.14 12.37 -10.97
C ALA A 354 18.83 12.73 -9.51
N SER A 355 18.38 13.95 -9.24
CA SER A 355 17.93 14.39 -7.92
C SER A 355 16.74 13.57 -7.39
N VAL A 356 15.82 13.17 -8.28
CA VAL A 356 14.68 12.28 -7.93
C VAL A 356 15.17 10.87 -7.63
N ALA A 357 16.11 10.35 -8.44
CA ALA A 357 16.71 9.03 -8.17
C ALA A 357 17.43 9.01 -6.82
N VAL A 358 18.19 10.06 -6.49
CA VAL A 358 18.86 10.20 -5.18
C VAL A 358 17.83 10.26 -4.04
N TYR A 359 16.78 11.06 -4.18
CA TYR A 359 15.68 11.11 -3.18
C TYR A 359 15.07 9.74 -2.92
N LEU A 360 14.67 9.03 -3.98
CA LEU A 360 14.11 7.68 -3.87
C LEU A 360 15.12 6.68 -3.30
N GLY A 361 16.39 6.81 -3.68
CA GLY A 361 17.49 6.01 -3.16
C GLY A 361 17.69 6.19 -1.65
N VAL A 362 17.67 7.43 -1.15
CA VAL A 362 17.74 7.73 0.30
C VAL A 362 16.56 7.11 1.04
N VAL A 363 15.36 7.26 0.50
CA VAL A 363 14.15 6.67 1.10
C VAL A 363 14.23 5.14 1.11
N ALA A 364 14.75 4.51 0.06
CA ALA A 364 14.97 3.07 -0.01
C ALA A 364 16.02 2.58 1.00
N VAL A 365 17.11 3.33 1.20
CA VAL A 365 18.13 3.03 2.21
C VAL A 365 17.57 3.10 3.63
N LEU A 366 16.75 4.11 3.94
CA LEU A 366 16.06 4.22 5.23
C LEU A 366 15.13 3.04 5.48
N ALA A 367 14.39 2.62 4.44
CA ALA A 367 13.50 1.47 4.52
C ALA A 367 14.28 0.13 4.67
N LEU A 368 15.40 -0.02 3.99
CA LEU A 368 16.33 -1.15 4.16
C LEU A 368 16.86 -1.18 5.60
N ALA A 369 17.34 -0.05 6.12
CA ALA A 369 17.83 0.05 7.50
C ALA A 369 16.73 -0.35 8.50
N ALA A 370 15.50 0.14 8.32
CA ALA A 370 14.36 -0.26 9.14
C ALA A 370 14.09 -1.78 9.05
N THR A 371 14.17 -2.35 7.84
CA THR A 371 14.02 -3.80 7.62
C THR A 371 15.08 -4.60 8.37
N LEU A 372 16.34 -4.14 8.37
CA LEU A 372 17.46 -4.81 9.05
C LEU A 372 17.34 -4.76 10.58
N LEU A 373 16.70 -3.73 11.12
CA LEU A 373 16.44 -3.60 12.56
C LEU A 373 15.29 -4.49 13.03
N LEU A 374 14.35 -4.86 12.14
CA LEU A 374 13.27 -5.77 12.47
C LEU A 374 13.76 -7.22 12.48
N ARG A 375 13.33 -8.01 13.49
CA ARG A 375 13.61 -9.46 13.53
C ARG A 375 12.74 -10.20 12.52
N ASP A 376 13.32 -11.22 11.90
CA ASP A 376 12.53 -12.17 11.10
C ASP A 376 11.69 -13.03 12.06
N ARG A 377 10.41 -13.11 11.79
CA ARG A 377 9.43 -13.84 12.59
C ARG A 377 8.59 -14.78 11.72
N THR A 378 9.19 -15.23 10.64
CA THR A 378 8.54 -16.14 9.69
C THR A 378 8.01 -17.38 10.39
N GLY A 379 6.69 -17.63 10.25
CA GLY A 379 6.04 -18.83 10.78
C GLY A 379 5.64 -18.75 12.25
N ILE A 380 5.73 -17.58 12.92
CA ILE A 380 5.26 -17.46 14.31
C ILE A 380 3.74 -17.73 14.39
N PRO A 381 3.25 -18.46 15.42
CA PRO A 381 1.82 -18.66 15.58
C PRO A 381 1.10 -17.32 15.83
N LEU A 382 -0.08 -17.14 15.21
CA LEU A 382 -0.83 -15.88 15.24
C LEU A 382 -2.00 -15.89 16.25
N GLY A 383 -2.31 -17.02 16.87
CA GLY A 383 -3.39 -17.16 17.84
C GLY A 383 -3.15 -16.32 19.11
N PRO A 384 -4.22 -15.99 19.86
CA PRO A 384 -4.10 -15.22 21.09
C PRO A 384 -3.36 -15.98 22.19
N ASP A 385 -3.41 -17.32 22.20
CA ASP A 385 -2.70 -18.17 23.16
C ASP A 385 -1.16 -18.06 23.11
N HIS A 386 -0.63 -17.45 22.06
CA HIS A 386 0.81 -17.33 21.82
C HIS A 386 1.31 -15.87 21.95
N GLU A 387 0.58 -15.01 22.67
CA GLU A 387 0.95 -13.58 22.78
C GLU A 387 2.30 -13.40 23.47
N ASP A 388 2.66 -14.26 24.40
CA ASP A 388 3.97 -14.27 25.06
C ASP A 388 5.10 -14.46 24.05
N VAL A 389 4.99 -15.44 23.16
CA VAL A 389 5.96 -15.69 22.08
C VAL A 389 5.96 -14.53 21.09
N GLN A 390 4.79 -13.97 20.79
CA GLN A 390 4.63 -12.82 19.88
C GLN A 390 5.25 -11.53 20.45
N SER A 391 5.35 -11.39 21.77
CA SER A 391 5.86 -10.20 22.44
C SER A 391 7.38 -10.24 22.70
N VAL A 392 8.04 -11.37 22.47
CA VAL A 392 9.50 -11.49 22.65
C VAL A 392 10.21 -10.59 21.64
N SER A 393 11.23 -9.87 22.13
CA SER A 393 12.16 -8.99 21.39
C SER A 393 11.90 -8.82 19.89
N LEU A 394 11.19 -7.75 19.52
CA LEU A 394 10.73 -7.47 18.15
C LEU A 394 11.80 -6.78 17.28
N ILE A 395 12.82 -6.24 17.94
CA ILE A 395 13.87 -5.42 17.31
C ILE A 395 15.23 -6.00 17.66
N VAL A 396 16.12 -6.03 16.67
CA VAL A 396 17.51 -6.50 16.87
C VAL A 396 18.24 -5.56 17.83
N GLY A 397 18.85 -6.10 18.87
CA GLY A 397 19.66 -5.33 19.84
C GLY A 397 18.88 -4.68 20.98
N ILE A 398 17.55 -4.74 21.00
CA ILE A 398 16.74 -4.27 22.12
C ILE A 398 16.22 -5.49 22.89
N GLY A 399 16.57 -5.61 24.16
CA GLY A 399 16.02 -6.65 25.04
C GLY A 399 14.50 -6.52 25.17
N SER A 400 13.81 -7.63 25.43
CA SER A 400 12.37 -7.62 25.71
C SER A 400 12.09 -6.65 26.85
N PRO A 401 11.03 -5.82 26.82
CA PRO A 401 10.52 -5.18 28.02
C PRO A 401 10.26 -6.28 29.03
N GLN A 402 10.87 -6.20 30.21
CA GLN A 402 10.53 -7.11 31.29
C GLN A 402 9.04 -6.92 31.56
N LEU A 403 8.26 -7.99 31.32
CA LEU A 403 6.91 -8.07 31.86
C LEU A 403 7.09 -7.95 33.38
N THR A 404 6.74 -6.81 33.94
CA THR A 404 6.58 -6.68 35.37
C THR A 404 5.55 -7.71 35.77
N SER A 405 6.00 -8.74 36.46
CA SER A 405 5.18 -9.74 37.10
C SER A 405 4.38 -9.06 38.21
N ASP A 406 3.23 -8.53 37.83
CA ASP A 406 2.22 -8.14 38.80
C ASP A 406 0.89 -8.79 38.36
N ASP A 407 0.88 -10.10 38.52
CA ASP A 407 -0.33 -10.87 38.73
C ASP A 407 0.07 -12.23 39.32
N GLY A 408 -0.30 -12.37 40.58
CA GLY A 408 -0.04 -13.55 41.35
C GLY A 408 -0.75 -14.78 40.79
N ASP A 409 0.01 -15.86 40.80
CA ASP A 409 -0.45 -17.21 41.04
C ASP A 409 -1.59 -17.78 40.21
N ARG A 410 -1.26 -18.37 39.03
CA ARG A 410 -1.99 -19.55 38.54
C ARG A 410 -1.03 -20.52 37.87
N HIS A 411 -0.72 -21.57 38.60
CA HIS A 411 -0.07 -22.77 38.10
C HIS A 411 -0.82 -23.40 36.92
N HIS A 412 -0.12 -23.61 35.81
CA HIS A 412 -0.28 -24.84 35.02
C HIS A 412 1.05 -25.18 34.35
N PRO A 413 1.57 -26.40 34.53
CA PRO A 413 2.79 -26.86 33.88
C PRO A 413 2.44 -27.52 32.55
N ALA A 414 2.87 -26.97 31.44
CA ALA A 414 2.90 -27.68 30.18
C ALA A 414 4.21 -27.39 29.42
N ASP A 415 5.01 -28.39 29.37
CA ASP A 415 6.04 -28.84 28.43
C ASP A 415 6.65 -27.79 27.44
N THR A 416 7.73 -27.13 27.94
CA THR A 416 8.50 -26.13 27.16
C THR A 416 9.83 -26.66 26.62
N ARG A 417 9.95 -27.94 26.24
CA ARG A 417 11.25 -28.53 25.83
C ARG A 417 11.45 -28.80 24.33
N SER A 418 10.73 -28.19 23.42
CA SER A 418 10.88 -28.53 21.97
C SER A 418 11.26 -27.40 21.00
N TYR A 419 11.48 -26.16 21.44
CA TYR A 419 11.73 -25.03 20.51
C TYR A 419 13.03 -24.23 20.81
N MET A 420 14.03 -24.86 21.43
CA MET A 420 15.38 -24.30 21.52
C MET A 420 16.35 -25.23 20.80
N ASN A 421 16.48 -25.09 19.48
CA ASN A 421 17.68 -25.40 18.69
C ASN A 421 17.70 -24.56 17.42
#